data_16154030c354b778e245661c19992a0c
#
_entry.id   16154030c354b778e245661c19992a0c
#
_cell.length_a   1.000
_cell.length_b   1.000
_cell.length_c   1.000
_cell.angle_alpha   90.00
_cell.angle_beta   90.00
_cell.angle_gamma   90.00
#
_symmetry.space_group_name_H-M   'P 1'
#
loop_
_entity.id
_entity.type
_entity.pdbx_description
1 polymer ?
#
loop_
_entity_poly.entity_id
_entity_poly.type
_entity_poly.pdbx_seq_one_letter_code
_entity_poly.pdbx_strand_id
1 'polypeptide(L)'
;ILIISVPITIGASIMPFINMIDAGLIITRLKSSGVSDTLAKSLYGGLTGMVNPMINFPHVITLAIATSLVPLIAGAYKEGNNELAESNIQLSGRTAMLIGMPCAVGFFVLAKPILQTLFYSQKVVMDEVSAAFMIMAVAVMFLASVQTLTSILQGVGKQMIPVRNMFIGVGVKILCTWFLVPVPSLGIKGAAIGTILAYTIATVLDTMAVTKYTGVSFEWKRVLLKPGISAVSMGVIVFGSYRLLIKLIGLAAI
;
A
#
# COMPACT_ATOMS: atom_id res chain seq x y z
N ILE A 1 -22.09 8.83 20.95
CA ILE A 1 -21.81 7.56 20.22
C ILE A 1 -21.97 7.78 18.71
N LEU A 2 -23.10 8.31 18.21
CA LEU A 2 -23.34 8.52 16.77
C LEU A 2 -22.30 9.43 16.08
N ILE A 3 -21.82 10.48 16.75
CA ILE A 3 -20.82 11.43 16.23
C ILE A 3 -19.47 10.76 15.95
N ILE A 4 -19.14 9.69 16.68
CA ILE A 4 -17.88 8.96 16.52
C ILE A 4 -18.06 7.78 15.57
N SER A 5 -19.20 7.08 15.60
CA SER A 5 -19.43 5.91 14.77
C SER A 5 -19.62 6.25 13.29
N VAL A 6 -20.28 7.36 12.96
CA VAL A 6 -20.50 7.77 11.56
C VAL A 6 -19.18 7.94 10.78
N PRO A 7 -18.16 8.70 11.26
CA PRO A 7 -16.88 8.81 10.56
C PRO A 7 -16.16 7.49 10.38
N ILE A 8 -16.20 6.62 11.38
CA ILE A 8 -15.57 5.29 11.34
C ILE A 8 -16.26 4.41 10.29
N THR A 9 -17.60 4.42 10.26
CA THR A 9 -18.38 3.65 9.28
C THR A 9 -18.13 4.14 7.85
N ILE A 10 -18.11 5.47 7.63
CA ILE A 10 -17.77 6.06 6.32
C ILE A 10 -16.36 5.63 5.92
N GLY A 11 -15.38 5.75 6.83
CA GLY A 11 -14.00 5.32 6.59
C GLY A 11 -13.89 3.85 6.20
N ALA A 12 -14.60 2.96 6.90
CA ALA A 12 -14.63 1.54 6.60
C ALA A 12 -15.33 1.21 5.26
N SER A 13 -16.30 2.02 4.85
CA SER A 13 -17.04 1.84 3.58
C SER A 13 -16.28 2.32 2.34
N ILE A 14 -15.22 3.12 2.52
CA ILE A 14 -14.44 3.66 1.40
C ILE A 14 -13.84 2.54 0.55
N MET A 15 -13.23 1.53 1.17
CA MET A 15 -12.56 0.45 0.43
C MET A 15 -13.50 -0.40 -0.43
N PRO A 16 -14.65 -0.91 0.07
CA PRO A 16 -15.65 -1.56 -0.77
C PRO A 16 -16.13 -0.68 -1.93
N PHE A 17 -16.34 0.61 -1.68
CA PHE A 17 -16.79 1.55 -2.70
C PHE A 17 -15.73 1.77 -3.79
N ILE A 18 -14.46 1.90 -3.41
CA ILE A 18 -13.33 1.97 -4.35
C ILE A 18 -13.27 0.72 -5.22
N ASN A 19 -13.39 -0.47 -4.62
CA ASN A 19 -13.34 -1.72 -5.35
C ASN A 19 -14.47 -1.84 -6.39
N MET A 20 -15.66 -1.33 -6.09
CA MET A 20 -16.77 -1.30 -7.01
C MET A 20 -16.51 -0.34 -8.19
N ILE A 21 -15.98 0.86 -7.93
CA ILE A 21 -15.58 1.81 -8.96
C ILE A 21 -14.46 1.24 -9.82
N ASP A 22 -13.45 0.65 -9.21
CA ASP A 22 -12.32 0.03 -9.91
C ASP A 22 -12.78 -1.07 -10.87
N ALA A 23 -13.72 -1.93 -10.45
CA ALA A 23 -14.25 -2.99 -11.29
C ALA A 23 -14.85 -2.44 -12.59
N GLY A 24 -15.71 -1.45 -12.48
CA GLY A 24 -16.33 -0.82 -13.65
C GLY A 24 -15.33 -0.04 -14.49
N LEU A 25 -14.50 0.77 -13.86
CA LEU A 25 -13.60 1.70 -14.53
C LEU A 25 -12.45 0.99 -15.25
N ILE A 26 -11.73 0.09 -14.57
CA ILE A 26 -10.56 -0.58 -15.13
C ILE A 26 -10.95 -1.46 -16.32
N ILE A 27 -12.01 -2.28 -16.17
CA ILE A 27 -12.46 -3.17 -17.25
C ILE A 27 -12.91 -2.34 -18.47
N THR A 28 -13.70 -1.29 -18.25
CA THR A 28 -14.18 -0.43 -19.35
C THR A 28 -13.03 0.28 -20.05
N ARG A 29 -12.03 0.75 -19.30
CA ARG A 29 -10.87 1.43 -19.86
C ARG A 29 -9.89 0.51 -20.58
N LEU A 30 -9.71 -0.72 -20.11
CA LEU A 30 -8.97 -1.75 -20.85
C LEU A 30 -9.65 -2.09 -22.18
N LYS A 31 -10.98 -2.19 -22.18
CA LYS A 31 -11.74 -2.44 -23.43
C LYS A 31 -11.60 -1.29 -24.43
N SER A 32 -11.60 -0.04 -23.95
CA SER A 32 -11.41 1.12 -24.82
C SER A 32 -10.03 1.20 -25.46
N SER A 33 -9.02 0.51 -24.91
CA SER A 33 -7.68 0.37 -25.51
C SER A 33 -7.56 -0.78 -26.52
N GLY A 34 -8.67 -1.46 -26.86
CA GLY A 34 -8.69 -2.58 -27.79
C GLY A 34 -8.47 -3.97 -27.16
N VAL A 35 -8.41 -4.05 -25.83
CA VAL A 35 -8.32 -5.35 -25.12
C VAL A 35 -9.67 -6.06 -25.15
N SER A 36 -9.69 -7.36 -25.46
CA SER A 36 -10.94 -8.16 -25.48
C SER A 36 -11.60 -8.20 -24.09
N ASP A 37 -12.92 -8.35 -24.05
CA ASP A 37 -13.68 -8.39 -22.80
C ASP A 37 -13.22 -9.48 -21.84
N THR A 38 -12.91 -10.66 -22.39
CA THR A 38 -12.42 -11.80 -21.60
C THR A 38 -11.05 -11.52 -20.98
N LEU A 39 -10.12 -10.93 -21.76
CA LEU A 39 -8.78 -10.60 -21.29
C LEU A 39 -8.81 -9.43 -20.28
N ALA A 40 -9.65 -8.41 -20.51
CA ALA A 40 -9.81 -7.30 -19.57
C ALA A 40 -10.33 -7.78 -18.20
N LYS A 41 -11.30 -8.69 -18.19
CA LYS A 41 -11.81 -9.33 -16.97
C LYS A 41 -10.76 -10.21 -16.29
N SER A 42 -9.98 -10.96 -17.07
CA SER A 42 -8.90 -11.80 -16.54
C SER A 42 -7.76 -10.95 -15.93
N LEU A 43 -7.39 -9.85 -16.56
CA LEU A 43 -6.39 -8.91 -16.02
C LEU A 43 -6.88 -8.26 -14.71
N TYR A 44 -8.12 -7.81 -14.68
CA TYR A 44 -8.71 -7.26 -13.46
C TYR A 44 -8.84 -8.32 -12.37
N GLY A 45 -9.27 -9.54 -12.72
CA GLY A 45 -9.30 -10.68 -11.81
C GLY A 45 -7.92 -11.04 -11.25
N GLY A 46 -6.86 -10.95 -12.08
CA GLY A 46 -5.47 -11.11 -11.64
C GLY A 46 -5.05 -10.03 -10.63
N LEU A 47 -5.40 -8.76 -10.90
CA LEU A 47 -5.11 -7.66 -9.98
C LEU A 47 -5.82 -7.85 -8.63
N THR A 48 -7.09 -8.20 -8.65
CA THR A 48 -7.92 -8.32 -7.43
C THR A 48 -7.72 -9.65 -6.70
N GLY A 49 -7.57 -10.76 -7.43
CA GLY A 49 -7.47 -12.10 -6.86
C GLY A 49 -6.05 -12.59 -6.59
N MET A 50 -5.04 -12.00 -7.27
CA MET A 50 -3.64 -12.41 -7.07
C MET A 50 -2.83 -11.31 -6.36
N VAL A 51 -2.89 -10.07 -6.85
CA VAL A 51 -2.04 -8.98 -6.35
C VAL A 51 -2.57 -8.42 -5.03
N ASN A 52 -3.85 -8.08 -4.94
CA ASN A 52 -4.42 -7.47 -3.73
C ASN A 52 -4.25 -8.33 -2.47
N PRO A 53 -4.44 -9.67 -2.48
CA PRO A 53 -4.17 -10.50 -1.31
C PRO A 53 -2.70 -10.42 -0.85
N MET A 54 -1.75 -10.34 -1.79
CA MET A 54 -0.32 -10.20 -1.46
C MET A 54 -0.04 -8.85 -0.79
N ILE A 55 -0.58 -7.77 -1.33
CA ILE A 55 -0.44 -6.42 -0.75
C ILE A 55 -1.11 -6.33 0.63
N ASN A 56 -2.25 -7.01 0.80
CA ASN A 56 -2.99 -6.99 2.06
C ASN A 56 -2.31 -7.81 3.18
N PHE A 57 -1.46 -8.76 2.86
CA PHE A 57 -0.78 -9.57 3.87
C PHE A 57 0.08 -8.72 4.84
N PRO A 58 1.03 -7.88 4.39
CA PRO A 58 1.74 -6.98 5.30
C PRO A 58 0.82 -5.93 5.94
N HIS A 59 -0.23 -5.51 5.22
CA HIS A 59 -1.20 -4.54 5.71
C HIS A 59 -1.91 -4.98 6.99
N VAL A 60 -2.29 -6.25 7.11
CA VAL A 60 -2.93 -6.78 8.33
C VAL A 60 -1.99 -6.66 9.54
N ILE A 61 -0.70 -6.93 9.36
CA ILE A 61 0.30 -6.82 10.43
C ILE A 61 0.46 -5.34 10.86
N THR A 62 0.62 -4.45 9.88
CA THR A 62 0.77 -3.02 10.18
C THR A 62 -0.49 -2.42 10.79
N LEU A 63 -1.69 -2.87 10.38
CA LEU A 63 -2.96 -2.46 10.96
C LEU A 63 -3.07 -2.85 12.44
N ALA A 64 -2.71 -4.10 12.78
CA ALA A 64 -2.75 -4.57 14.18
C ALA A 64 -1.84 -3.72 15.09
N ILE A 65 -0.64 -3.38 14.63
CA ILE A 65 0.27 -2.50 15.35
C ILE A 65 -0.30 -1.08 15.43
N ALA A 66 -0.76 -0.54 14.31
CA ALA A 66 -1.30 0.82 14.24
C ALA A 66 -2.50 1.01 15.17
N THR A 67 -3.42 0.04 15.25
CA THR A 67 -4.59 0.13 16.14
C THR A 67 -4.22 0.09 17.61
N SER A 68 -3.15 -0.61 18.00
CA SER A 68 -2.66 -0.62 19.39
C SER A 68 -2.08 0.72 19.83
N LEU A 69 -1.68 1.58 18.90
CA LEU A 69 -1.13 2.90 19.18
C LEU A 69 -2.20 3.94 19.55
N VAL A 70 -3.45 3.75 19.09
CA VAL A 70 -4.55 4.70 19.34
C VAL A 70 -4.72 4.97 20.85
N PRO A 71 -4.91 3.95 21.72
CA PRO A 71 -5.06 4.18 23.15
C PRO A 71 -3.77 4.72 23.80
N LEU A 72 -2.59 4.33 23.35
CA LEU A 72 -1.32 4.81 23.89
C LEU A 72 -1.14 6.31 23.65
N ILE A 73 -1.43 6.78 22.46
CA ILE A 73 -1.33 8.19 22.08
C ILE A 73 -2.42 9.00 22.81
N ALA A 74 -3.67 8.51 22.81
CA ALA A 74 -4.78 9.17 23.49
C ALA A 74 -4.53 9.28 25.01
N GLY A 75 -3.95 8.24 25.63
CA GLY A 75 -3.57 8.24 27.04
C GLY A 75 -2.50 9.29 27.35
N ALA A 76 -1.42 9.32 26.60
CA ALA A 76 -0.33 10.28 26.77
C ALA A 76 -0.82 11.74 26.66
N TYR A 77 -1.69 12.03 25.68
CA TYR A 77 -2.28 13.37 25.56
C TYR A 77 -3.24 13.71 26.73
N LYS A 78 -4.02 12.75 27.20
CA LYS A 78 -4.92 12.94 28.35
C LYS A 78 -4.16 13.24 29.64
N GLU A 79 -3.00 12.63 29.82
CA GLU A 79 -2.10 12.85 30.98
C GLU A 79 -1.25 14.12 30.83
N GLY A 80 -1.33 14.83 29.70
CA GLY A 80 -0.51 16.02 29.43
C GLY A 80 0.98 15.69 29.19
N ASN A 81 1.32 14.42 29.00
CA ASN A 81 2.69 13.97 28.78
C ASN A 81 3.06 14.04 27.29
N ASN A 82 3.44 15.23 26.86
CA ASN A 82 3.80 15.49 25.46
C ASN A 82 5.05 14.72 25.02
N GLU A 83 6.01 14.50 25.90
CA GLU A 83 7.24 13.76 25.60
C GLU A 83 6.92 12.29 25.29
N LEU A 84 6.06 11.67 26.08
CA LEU A 84 5.59 10.30 25.83
C LEU A 84 4.78 10.20 24.52
N ALA A 85 3.92 11.19 24.26
CA ALA A 85 3.15 11.26 23.03
C ALA A 85 4.07 11.36 21.81
N GLU A 86 5.07 12.24 21.82
CA GLU A 86 6.07 12.40 20.76
C GLU A 86 6.85 11.10 20.54
N SER A 87 7.35 10.49 21.61
CA SER A 87 8.08 9.22 21.56
C SER A 87 7.24 8.13 20.90
N ASN A 88 5.98 7.98 21.27
CA ASN A 88 5.05 7.02 20.69
C ASN A 88 4.79 7.29 19.19
N ILE A 89 4.64 8.55 18.78
CA ILE A 89 4.45 8.95 17.39
C ILE A 89 5.70 8.61 16.56
N GLN A 90 6.89 8.96 17.04
CA GLN A 90 8.16 8.63 16.36
C GLN A 90 8.37 7.11 16.21
N LEU A 91 8.12 6.37 17.29
CA LEU A 91 8.23 4.92 17.29
C LEU A 91 7.26 4.27 16.30
N SER A 92 6.03 4.78 16.23
CA SER A 92 4.99 4.32 15.31
C SER A 92 5.42 4.42 13.86
N GLY A 93 5.87 5.60 13.44
CA GLY A 93 6.34 5.83 12.08
C GLY A 93 7.52 4.92 11.71
N ARG A 94 8.46 4.75 12.65
CA ARG A 94 9.61 3.87 12.47
C ARG A 94 9.21 2.40 12.33
N THR A 95 8.29 1.92 13.16
CA THR A 95 7.81 0.53 13.13
C THR A 95 7.07 0.24 11.82
N ALA A 96 6.23 1.16 11.35
CA ALA A 96 5.55 1.05 10.07
C ALA A 96 6.54 0.86 8.90
N MET A 97 7.62 1.65 8.88
CA MET A 97 8.64 1.56 7.83
C MET A 97 9.52 0.32 7.96
N LEU A 98 9.82 -0.14 9.19
CA LEU A 98 10.56 -1.38 9.42
C LEU A 98 9.85 -2.62 8.87
N ILE A 99 8.53 -2.60 8.77
CA ILE A 99 7.72 -3.67 8.17
C ILE A 99 7.43 -3.38 6.71
N GLY A 100 6.96 -2.17 6.41
CA GLY A 100 6.50 -1.79 5.07
C GLY A 100 7.59 -1.82 4.01
N MET A 101 8.79 -1.32 4.31
CA MET A 101 9.87 -1.25 3.33
C MET A 101 10.45 -2.63 2.96
N PRO A 102 10.79 -3.55 3.90
CA PRO A 102 11.25 -4.88 3.50
C PRO A 102 10.19 -5.65 2.70
N CYS A 103 8.91 -5.55 3.08
CA CYS A 103 7.82 -6.18 2.32
C CYS A 103 7.71 -5.58 0.92
N ALA A 104 7.78 -4.26 0.78
CA ALA A 104 7.75 -3.59 -0.53
C ALA A 104 8.91 -4.04 -1.42
N VAL A 105 10.13 -4.05 -0.90
CA VAL A 105 11.32 -4.49 -1.66
C VAL A 105 11.26 -5.98 -1.98
N GLY A 106 10.85 -6.82 -1.03
CA GLY A 106 10.69 -8.25 -1.25
C GLY A 106 9.68 -8.56 -2.36
N PHE A 107 8.51 -7.93 -2.33
CA PHE A 107 7.51 -8.08 -3.38
C PHE A 107 7.96 -7.49 -4.71
N PHE A 108 8.68 -6.37 -4.72
CA PHE A 108 9.24 -5.79 -5.92
C PHE A 108 10.21 -6.76 -6.63
N VAL A 109 11.13 -7.34 -5.87
CA VAL A 109 12.17 -8.24 -6.40
C VAL A 109 11.62 -9.59 -6.81
N LEU A 110 10.68 -10.14 -6.03
CA LEU A 110 10.12 -11.47 -6.22
C LEU A 110 8.70 -11.47 -6.81
N ALA A 111 8.22 -10.37 -7.38
CA ALA A 111 6.85 -10.25 -7.88
C ALA A 111 6.44 -11.42 -8.80
N LYS A 112 7.20 -11.65 -9.87
CA LYS A 112 6.91 -12.72 -10.83
C LYS A 112 7.08 -14.11 -10.21
N PRO A 113 8.19 -14.47 -9.55
CA PRO A 113 8.34 -15.75 -8.87
C PRO A 113 7.21 -16.09 -7.90
N ILE A 114 6.82 -15.13 -7.05
CA ILE A 114 5.73 -15.33 -6.08
C ILE A 114 4.43 -15.69 -6.80
N LEU A 115 4.03 -14.89 -7.79
CA LEU A 115 2.79 -15.12 -8.50
C LEU A 115 2.82 -16.43 -9.30
N GLN A 116 3.95 -16.76 -9.94
CA GLN A 116 4.10 -18.02 -10.68
C GLN A 116 4.00 -19.25 -9.78
N THR A 117 4.53 -19.18 -8.57
CA THR A 117 4.47 -20.30 -7.61
C THR A 117 3.07 -20.47 -7.04
N LEU A 118 2.40 -19.37 -6.67
CA LEU A 118 1.10 -19.42 -6.02
C LEU A 118 -0.06 -19.60 -7.01
N PHE A 119 0.07 -19.05 -8.23
CA PHE A 119 -1.01 -19.00 -9.23
C PHE A 119 -0.58 -19.59 -10.57
N TYR A 120 0.05 -20.75 -10.55
CA TYR A 120 0.63 -21.43 -11.73
C TYR A 120 -0.35 -21.61 -12.91
N SER A 121 -1.65 -21.75 -12.62
CA SER A 121 -2.68 -21.96 -13.64
C SER A 121 -3.00 -20.71 -14.49
N GLN A 122 -2.65 -19.50 -14.01
CA GLN A 122 -3.01 -18.21 -14.62
C GLN A 122 -1.96 -17.67 -15.62
N LYS A 123 -1.44 -18.54 -16.48
CA LYS A 123 -0.31 -18.20 -17.38
C LYS A 123 -0.59 -17.05 -18.34
N VAL A 124 -1.83 -16.91 -18.83
CA VAL A 124 -2.21 -15.92 -19.86
C VAL A 124 -2.00 -14.48 -19.42
N VAL A 125 -2.25 -14.18 -18.15
CA VAL A 125 -2.16 -12.81 -17.61
C VAL A 125 -0.92 -12.59 -16.74
N MET A 126 -0.10 -13.63 -16.56
CA MET A 126 0.99 -13.64 -15.58
C MET A 126 1.98 -12.49 -15.77
N ASP A 127 2.39 -12.19 -17.00
CA ASP A 127 3.41 -11.16 -17.26
C ASP A 127 2.88 -9.77 -16.96
N GLU A 128 1.66 -9.45 -17.39
CA GLU A 128 1.04 -8.14 -17.14
C GLU A 128 0.70 -7.95 -15.65
N VAL A 129 0.13 -8.99 -15.01
CA VAL A 129 -0.24 -8.95 -13.59
C VAL A 129 1.00 -8.90 -12.70
N SER A 130 2.07 -9.63 -13.03
CA SER A 130 3.33 -9.55 -12.25
C SER A 130 4.02 -8.19 -12.40
N ALA A 131 3.96 -7.57 -13.57
CA ALA A 131 4.44 -6.21 -13.75
C ALA A 131 3.61 -5.19 -12.95
N ALA A 132 2.28 -5.34 -12.91
CA ALA A 132 1.42 -4.54 -12.06
C ALA A 132 1.71 -4.77 -10.56
N PHE A 133 1.97 -6.02 -10.15
CA PHE A 133 2.36 -6.35 -8.78
C PHE A 133 3.71 -5.71 -8.39
N MET A 134 4.72 -5.77 -9.27
CA MET A 134 5.99 -5.09 -9.05
C MET A 134 5.80 -3.60 -8.77
N ILE A 135 4.96 -2.92 -9.57
CA ILE A 135 4.62 -1.52 -9.35
C ILE A 135 3.90 -1.35 -8.01
N MET A 136 2.85 -2.13 -7.75
CA MET A 136 2.07 -2.05 -6.52
C MET A 136 2.85 -2.42 -5.25
N ALA A 137 3.94 -3.16 -5.36
CA ALA A 137 4.81 -3.45 -4.22
C ALA A 137 5.28 -2.19 -3.51
N VAL A 138 5.56 -1.11 -4.26
CA VAL A 138 5.92 0.20 -3.69
C VAL A 138 4.78 0.79 -2.86
N ALA A 139 3.53 0.51 -3.21
CA ALA A 139 2.37 1.00 -2.46
C ALA A 139 2.29 0.44 -1.02
N VAL A 140 2.91 -0.71 -0.74
CA VAL A 140 2.91 -1.34 0.60
C VAL A 140 3.49 -0.41 1.66
N MET A 141 4.59 0.28 1.36
CA MET A 141 5.20 1.20 2.33
C MET A 141 4.33 2.43 2.59
N PHE A 142 3.65 2.94 1.55
CA PHE A 142 2.70 4.06 1.72
C PHE A 142 1.44 3.62 2.47
N LEU A 143 0.95 2.41 2.21
CA LEU A 143 -0.19 1.85 2.92
C LEU A 143 0.10 1.67 4.41
N ALA A 144 1.30 1.17 4.77
CA ALA A 144 1.74 1.09 6.16
C ALA A 144 1.82 2.49 6.83
N SER A 145 2.28 3.51 6.07
CA SER A 145 2.30 4.89 6.53
C SER A 145 0.91 5.44 6.79
N VAL A 146 0.00 5.30 5.82
CA VAL A 146 -1.39 5.77 5.94
C VAL A 146 -2.07 5.16 7.16
N GLN A 147 -1.90 3.85 7.39
CA GLN A 147 -2.46 3.17 8.57
C GLN A 147 -1.98 3.77 9.87
N THR A 148 -0.67 3.95 9.99
CA THR A 148 -0.05 4.49 11.21
C THR A 148 -0.45 5.95 11.44
N LEU A 149 -0.39 6.79 10.41
CA LEU A 149 -0.78 8.20 10.50
C LEU A 149 -2.27 8.36 10.83
N THR A 150 -3.13 7.50 10.25
CA THR A 150 -4.56 7.43 10.59
C THR A 150 -4.75 7.11 12.07
N SER A 151 -4.03 6.13 12.61
CA SER A 151 -4.13 5.76 14.03
C SER A 151 -3.63 6.86 14.95
N ILE A 152 -2.56 7.58 14.58
CA ILE A 152 -2.09 8.77 15.32
C ILE A 152 -3.18 9.85 15.34
N LEU A 153 -3.77 10.18 14.19
CA LEU A 153 -4.83 11.18 14.08
C LEU A 153 -6.10 10.77 14.85
N GLN A 154 -6.42 9.48 14.87
CA GLN A 154 -7.50 8.95 15.69
C GLN A 154 -7.20 9.08 17.19
N GLY A 155 -5.97 8.80 17.62
CA GLY A 155 -5.52 8.95 19.00
C GLY A 155 -5.63 10.39 19.53
N VAL A 156 -5.41 11.38 18.64
CA VAL A 156 -5.60 12.81 18.98
C VAL A 156 -7.01 13.33 18.69
N GLY A 157 -7.98 12.45 18.42
CA GLY A 157 -9.40 12.81 18.23
C GLY A 157 -9.71 13.47 16.89
N LYS A 158 -8.83 13.32 15.88
CA LYS A 158 -8.98 13.93 14.54
C LYS A 158 -9.33 12.91 13.46
N GLN A 159 -10.20 11.95 13.77
CA GLN A 159 -10.54 10.81 12.91
C GLN A 159 -11.12 11.16 11.54
N MET A 160 -11.72 12.35 11.36
CA MET A 160 -12.26 12.80 10.07
C MET A 160 -11.19 13.22 9.06
N ILE A 161 -9.99 13.57 9.52
CA ILE A 161 -8.92 14.08 8.65
C ILE A 161 -8.39 13.00 7.73
N PRO A 162 -7.99 11.80 8.22
CA PRO A 162 -7.54 10.71 7.34
C PRO A 162 -8.63 10.29 6.34
N VAL A 163 -9.89 10.27 6.77
CA VAL A 163 -11.03 9.96 5.89
C VAL A 163 -11.09 10.93 4.72
N ARG A 164 -11.06 12.24 5.00
CA ARG A 164 -11.05 13.26 3.95
C ARG A 164 -9.83 13.14 3.03
N ASN A 165 -8.65 12.94 3.59
CA ASN A 165 -7.40 12.84 2.84
C ASN A 165 -7.40 11.59 1.94
N MET A 166 -7.96 10.48 2.41
CA MET A 166 -8.16 9.27 1.62
C MET A 166 -9.12 9.49 0.46
N PHE A 167 -10.22 10.25 0.62
CA PHE A 167 -11.10 10.62 -0.48
C PHE A 167 -10.39 11.42 -1.56
N ILE A 168 -9.49 12.34 -1.19
CA ILE A 168 -8.65 13.05 -2.16
C ILE A 168 -7.75 12.07 -2.93
N GLY A 169 -7.10 11.12 -2.22
CA GLY A 169 -6.31 10.07 -2.84
C GLY A 169 -7.12 9.22 -3.81
N VAL A 170 -8.34 8.83 -3.44
CA VAL A 170 -9.27 8.08 -4.31
C VAL A 170 -9.62 8.88 -5.58
N GLY A 171 -9.90 10.17 -5.45
CA GLY A 171 -10.15 11.04 -6.60
C GLY A 171 -8.98 11.03 -7.58
N VAL A 172 -7.75 11.14 -7.08
CA VAL A 172 -6.53 11.04 -7.91
C VAL A 172 -6.39 9.66 -8.54
N LYS A 173 -6.66 8.58 -7.79
CA LYS A 173 -6.66 7.21 -8.33
C LYS A 173 -7.61 7.06 -9.51
N ILE A 174 -8.84 7.54 -9.37
CA ILE A 174 -9.85 7.49 -10.44
C ILE A 174 -9.36 8.24 -11.67
N LEU A 175 -8.85 9.46 -11.52
CA LEU A 175 -8.30 10.24 -12.62
C LEU A 175 -7.12 9.53 -13.29
N CYS A 176 -6.16 9.04 -12.51
CA CYS A 176 -5.03 8.29 -13.05
C CYS A 176 -5.46 7.03 -13.79
N THR A 177 -6.39 6.26 -13.22
CA THR A 177 -6.93 5.06 -13.86
C THR A 177 -7.63 5.42 -15.18
N TRP A 178 -8.40 6.52 -15.20
CA TRP A 178 -9.10 6.98 -16.38
C TRP A 178 -8.17 7.32 -17.55
N PHE A 179 -7.04 7.96 -17.26
CA PHE A 179 -6.09 8.41 -18.30
C PHE A 179 -4.99 7.38 -18.61
N LEU A 180 -4.51 6.62 -17.62
CA LEU A 180 -3.35 5.73 -17.80
C LEU A 180 -3.73 4.33 -18.29
N VAL A 181 -4.88 3.79 -17.89
CA VAL A 181 -5.29 2.42 -18.28
C VAL A 181 -5.55 2.30 -19.79
N PRO A 182 -6.15 3.30 -20.50
CA PRO A 182 -6.32 3.21 -21.95
C PRO A 182 -5.02 3.27 -22.74
N VAL A 183 -3.90 3.67 -22.15
CA VAL A 183 -2.61 3.72 -22.85
C VAL A 183 -2.11 2.29 -23.08
N PRO A 184 -1.92 1.83 -24.35
CA PRO A 184 -1.61 0.42 -24.63
C PRO A 184 -0.33 -0.10 -23.95
N SER A 185 0.67 0.75 -23.72
CA SER A 185 1.93 0.37 -23.05
C SER A 185 1.78 0.22 -21.54
N LEU A 186 0.75 0.85 -20.93
CA LEU A 186 0.50 0.81 -19.49
C LEU A 186 -0.58 -0.21 -19.13
N GLY A 187 -1.74 -0.19 -19.78
CA GLY A 187 -2.82 -1.12 -19.49
C GLY A 187 -3.14 -1.23 -18.00
N ILE A 188 -3.14 -2.45 -17.46
CA ILE A 188 -3.42 -2.71 -16.04
C ILE A 188 -2.37 -2.07 -15.09
N LYS A 189 -1.15 -1.81 -15.56
CA LYS A 189 -0.10 -1.11 -14.78
C LYS A 189 -0.51 0.33 -14.47
N GLY A 190 -1.32 0.96 -15.32
CA GLY A 190 -1.89 2.29 -15.08
C GLY A 190 -2.74 2.36 -13.82
N ALA A 191 -3.52 1.31 -13.53
CA ALA A 191 -4.29 1.20 -12.29
C ALA A 191 -3.38 1.04 -11.06
N ALA A 192 -2.27 0.27 -11.20
CA ALA A 192 -1.26 0.14 -10.15
C ALA A 192 -0.60 1.49 -9.81
N ILE A 193 -0.23 2.27 -10.83
CA ILE A 193 0.33 3.62 -10.66
C ILE A 193 -0.69 4.53 -9.95
N GLY A 194 -1.95 4.51 -10.37
CA GLY A 194 -3.01 5.28 -9.71
C GLY A 194 -3.15 4.95 -8.22
N THR A 195 -3.01 3.68 -7.85
CA THR A 195 -3.05 3.24 -6.45
C THR A 195 -1.86 3.77 -5.64
N ILE A 196 -0.64 3.74 -6.19
CA ILE A 196 0.54 4.31 -5.53
C ILE A 196 0.34 5.81 -5.29
N LEU A 197 -0.09 6.55 -6.31
CA LEU A 197 -0.31 7.99 -6.20
C LEU A 197 -1.37 8.33 -5.15
N ALA A 198 -2.45 7.55 -5.08
CA ALA A 198 -3.48 7.73 -4.05
C ALA A 198 -2.90 7.60 -2.62
N TYR A 199 -2.17 6.52 -2.35
CA TYR A 199 -1.58 6.31 -1.04
C TYR A 199 -0.44 7.31 -0.74
N THR A 200 0.32 7.71 -1.74
CA THR A 200 1.36 8.75 -1.58
C THR A 200 0.73 10.07 -1.17
N ILE A 201 -0.33 10.51 -1.86
CA ILE A 201 -1.03 11.76 -1.53
C ILE A 201 -1.66 11.68 -0.14
N ALA A 202 -2.33 10.58 0.18
CA ALA A 202 -2.90 10.37 1.51
C ALA A 202 -1.80 10.43 2.59
N THR A 203 -0.65 9.76 2.38
CA THR A 203 0.49 9.80 3.31
C THR A 203 1.01 11.22 3.51
N VAL A 204 1.19 11.99 2.44
CA VAL A 204 1.67 13.38 2.53
C VAL A 204 0.69 14.24 3.31
N LEU A 205 -0.60 14.18 2.97
CA LEU A 205 -1.63 14.97 3.64
C LEU A 205 -1.79 14.57 5.12
N ASP A 206 -1.74 13.28 5.43
CA ASP A 206 -1.83 12.80 6.81
C ASP A 206 -0.58 13.17 7.62
N THR A 207 0.61 13.13 7.02
CA THR A 207 1.85 13.60 7.67
C THR A 207 1.77 15.10 8.00
N MET A 208 1.30 15.91 7.06
CA MET A 208 1.09 17.35 7.30
C MET A 208 0.06 17.57 8.41
N ALA A 209 -0.99 16.78 8.45
CA ALA A 209 -2.01 16.84 9.49
C ALA A 209 -1.45 16.42 10.86
N VAL A 210 -0.69 15.31 10.94
CA VAL A 210 -0.04 14.90 12.20
C VAL A 210 0.85 16.02 12.71
N THR A 211 1.76 16.55 11.91
CA THR A 211 2.64 17.66 12.31
C THR A 211 1.83 18.87 12.80
N LYS A 212 0.74 19.22 12.10
CA LYS A 212 -0.11 20.37 12.46
C LYS A 212 -0.81 20.19 13.81
N TYR A 213 -1.32 18.99 14.10
CA TYR A 213 -2.18 18.76 15.27
C TYR A 213 -1.43 18.23 16.49
N THR A 214 -0.25 17.65 16.30
CA THR A 214 0.58 17.12 17.38
C THR A 214 1.80 17.98 17.68
N GLY A 215 2.22 18.84 16.74
CA GLY A 215 3.49 19.57 16.82
C GLY A 215 4.72 18.68 16.53
N VAL A 216 4.53 17.38 16.36
CA VAL A 216 5.61 16.41 16.19
C VAL A 216 6.00 16.32 14.71
N SER A 217 7.29 16.53 14.43
CA SER A 217 7.88 16.32 13.11
C SER A 217 8.64 15.00 13.08
N PHE A 218 8.39 14.18 12.06
CA PHE A 218 9.08 12.91 11.94
C PHE A 218 10.58 13.07 11.67
N GLU A 219 11.40 12.30 12.37
CA GLU A 219 12.83 12.20 12.10
C GLU A 219 13.07 11.33 10.84
N TRP A 220 12.93 11.92 9.65
CA TRP A 220 12.98 11.22 8.37
C TRP A 220 14.23 10.34 8.18
N LYS A 221 15.38 10.76 8.74
CA LYS A 221 16.60 9.94 8.70
C LYS A 221 16.43 8.60 9.44
N ARG A 222 15.72 8.62 10.57
CA ARG A 222 15.47 7.41 11.37
C ARG A 222 14.30 6.60 10.85
N VAL A 223 13.28 7.27 10.34
CA VAL A 223 12.04 6.65 9.89
C VAL A 223 12.19 6.03 8.50
N LEU A 224 12.90 6.69 7.56
CA LEU A 224 13.01 6.24 6.17
C LEU A 224 14.40 5.69 5.82
N LEU A 225 15.47 6.41 6.18
CA LEU A 225 16.80 6.09 5.65
C LEU A 225 17.33 4.76 6.21
N LYS A 226 17.24 4.55 7.52
CA LYS A 226 17.74 3.30 8.15
C LYS A 226 16.97 2.07 7.69
N PRO A 227 15.61 2.01 7.77
CA PRO A 227 14.84 0.89 7.22
C PRO A 227 15.02 0.72 5.71
N GLY A 228 15.14 1.81 4.96
CA GLY A 228 15.35 1.79 3.51
C GLY A 228 16.66 1.11 3.12
N ILE A 229 17.78 1.49 3.74
CA ILE A 229 19.09 0.85 3.48
C ILE A 229 19.02 -0.64 3.78
N SER A 230 18.45 -1.03 4.94
CA SER A 230 18.29 -2.43 5.32
C SER A 230 17.39 -3.21 4.34
N ALA A 231 16.29 -2.61 3.89
CA ALA A 231 15.39 -3.23 2.94
C ALA A 231 16.05 -3.42 1.56
N VAL A 232 16.79 -2.41 1.07
CA VAL A 232 17.53 -2.51 -0.21
C VAL A 232 18.62 -3.57 -0.11
N SER A 233 19.41 -3.61 0.98
CA SER A 233 20.42 -4.64 1.21
C SER A 233 19.80 -6.04 1.19
N MET A 234 18.67 -6.22 1.89
CA MET A 234 17.90 -7.46 1.84
C MET A 234 17.48 -7.80 0.41
N GLY A 235 16.97 -6.83 -0.34
CA GLY A 235 16.52 -7.04 -1.71
C GLY A 235 17.65 -7.51 -2.64
N VAL A 236 18.84 -6.93 -2.52
CA VAL A 236 20.03 -7.33 -3.29
C VAL A 236 20.43 -8.77 -2.95
N ILE A 237 20.45 -9.12 -1.66
CA ILE A 237 20.79 -10.49 -1.22
C ILE A 237 19.74 -11.49 -1.73
N VAL A 238 18.46 -11.18 -1.59
CA VAL A 238 17.36 -12.04 -2.06
C VAL A 238 17.41 -12.24 -3.57
N PHE A 239 17.64 -11.17 -4.34
CA PHE A 239 17.76 -11.26 -5.79
C PHE A 239 18.97 -12.10 -6.22
N GLY A 240 20.12 -11.88 -5.58
CA GLY A 240 21.34 -12.65 -5.84
C GLY A 240 21.18 -14.14 -5.51
N SER A 241 20.62 -14.44 -4.33
CA SER A 241 20.33 -15.81 -3.90
C SER A 241 19.33 -16.51 -4.82
N TYR A 242 18.27 -15.81 -5.24
CA TYR A 242 17.29 -16.34 -6.17
C TYR A 242 17.90 -16.68 -7.53
N ARG A 243 18.73 -15.80 -8.10
CA ARG A 243 19.45 -16.08 -9.36
C ARG A 243 20.43 -17.22 -9.23
N LEU A 244 21.16 -17.30 -8.11
CA LEU A 244 22.10 -18.40 -7.85
C LEU A 244 21.38 -19.75 -7.78
N LEU A 245 20.26 -19.81 -7.04
CA LEU A 245 19.44 -21.03 -6.93
C LEU A 245 18.90 -21.49 -8.27
N ILE A 246 18.37 -20.59 -9.10
CA ILE A 246 17.90 -20.95 -10.44
C ILE A 246 19.06 -21.54 -11.27
N LYS A 247 20.24 -20.92 -11.21
CA LYS A 247 21.42 -21.43 -11.97
C LYS A 247 21.86 -22.80 -11.48
N LEU A 248 21.86 -23.04 -10.16
CA LEU A 248 22.23 -24.33 -9.57
C LEU A 248 21.19 -25.42 -9.90
N ILE A 249 19.90 -25.13 -9.79
CA ILE A 249 18.82 -26.07 -10.11
C ILE A 249 18.79 -26.33 -11.63
N GLY A 250 18.95 -25.30 -12.46
CA GLY A 250 19.04 -25.45 -13.92
C GLY A 250 20.25 -26.28 -14.35
N LEU A 251 21.37 -26.22 -13.65
CA LEU A 251 22.54 -27.07 -13.89
C LEU A 251 22.36 -28.52 -13.39
N ALA A 252 21.50 -28.72 -12.39
CA ALA A 252 21.19 -30.05 -11.85
C ALA A 252 20.08 -30.78 -12.65
N ALA A 253 19.39 -30.09 -13.57
CA ALA A 253 18.36 -30.63 -14.45
C ALA A 253 18.87 -31.00 -15.86
N ILE A 254 20.17 -30.78 -16.14
CA ILE A 254 20.91 -31.24 -17.31
C ILE A 254 21.73 -32.47 -16.93
#